data_a6a1ebf716501fa915bb0436a6e7d544
#
_entry.id   a6a1ebf716501fa915bb0436a6e7d544
#
_cell.length_a   1.000
_cell.length_b   1.000
_cell.length_c   1.000
_cell.angle_alpha   90.00
_cell.angle_beta   90.00
_cell.angle_gamma   90.00
#
_symmetry.space_group_name_H-M   'P 1'
#
loop_
_entity.id
_entity.type
_entity.pdbx_description
1 polymer ?
#
loop_
_entity_poly.entity_id
_entity_poly.type
_entity_poly.pdbx_seq_one_letter_code
_entity_poly.pdbx_strand_id
1 'polypeptide(L)'
;PIIAKVNAYTLIQTLFSMSIEGATFYFFTDGPQQYPEGPHFSDWFYTTAIGLVASGTAIIGIFIFNRYLSNMKYRTIFLWSTLVYSGLSLFNIIVFLRWNKQWGLSDRVFVLGSAALQTVIKEFNYMPAVMILSRLCPKGLEATMFALLASASNLGSNISNYSGAFLLDVMGVRPNGSTDEGDQF
;
A
#
# COMPACT_ATOMS: atom_id res chain seq x y z
N PRO A 1 0.04 -22.02 19.68
CA PRO A 1 0.72 -22.33 18.41
C PRO A 1 0.06 -21.66 17.20
N ILE A 2 -1.29 -21.53 17.15
CA ILE A 2 -1.99 -20.93 15.98
C ILE A 2 -1.70 -19.43 15.88
N ILE A 3 -1.79 -18.69 16.97
CA ILE A 3 -1.51 -17.24 17.03
C ILE A 3 -0.07 -16.94 16.59
N ALA A 4 0.90 -17.73 17.05
CA ALA A 4 2.30 -17.59 16.61
C ALA A 4 2.45 -17.79 15.10
N LYS A 5 1.70 -18.73 14.49
CA LYS A 5 1.69 -18.94 13.05
C LYS A 5 1.09 -17.75 12.29
N VAL A 6 0.02 -17.15 12.80
CA VAL A 6 -0.61 -15.95 12.21
C VAL A 6 0.38 -14.78 12.26
N ASN A 7 1.01 -14.51 13.40
CA ASN A 7 1.99 -13.44 13.53
C ASN A 7 3.22 -13.68 12.64
N ALA A 8 3.74 -14.90 12.58
CA ALA A 8 4.85 -15.25 11.70
C ALA A 8 4.47 -15.07 10.21
N TYR A 9 3.28 -15.48 9.83
CA TYR A 9 2.76 -15.26 8.48
C TYR A 9 2.68 -13.77 8.13
N THR A 10 2.10 -12.96 9.02
CA THR A 10 1.99 -11.50 8.83
C THR A 10 3.37 -10.86 8.68
N LEU A 11 4.32 -11.22 9.57
CA LEU A 11 5.68 -10.72 9.50
C LEU A 11 6.35 -11.07 8.17
N ILE A 12 6.29 -12.35 7.76
CA ILE A 12 6.90 -12.83 6.51
C ILE A 12 6.25 -12.15 5.31
N GLN A 13 4.92 -12.10 5.26
CA GLN A 13 4.20 -11.44 4.16
C GLN A 13 4.61 -9.97 4.01
N THR A 14 4.66 -9.24 5.12
CA THR A 14 5.00 -7.80 5.12
C THR A 14 6.48 -7.60 4.76
N LEU A 15 7.37 -8.46 5.27
CA LEU A 15 8.80 -8.40 5.00
C LEU A 15 9.11 -8.55 3.49
N PHE A 16 8.41 -9.45 2.80
CA PHE A 16 8.61 -9.68 1.37
C PHE A 16 7.86 -8.69 0.45
N SER A 17 7.14 -7.72 1.00
CA SER A 17 6.41 -6.73 0.19
C SER A 17 7.32 -5.72 -0.53
N MET A 18 8.56 -5.53 -0.08
CA MET A 18 9.57 -4.59 -0.61
C MET A 18 8.96 -3.23 -0.96
N SER A 19 8.91 -2.31 0.00
CA SER A 19 8.32 -0.99 -0.17
C SER A 19 9.33 -0.02 -0.79
N ILE A 20 8.89 0.71 -1.82
CA ILE A 20 9.63 1.81 -2.45
C ILE A 20 8.89 3.15 -2.26
N GLU A 21 8.13 3.30 -1.16
CA GLU A 21 7.28 4.46 -0.92
C GLU A 21 8.06 5.79 -0.95
N GLY A 22 9.30 5.82 -0.47
CA GLY A 22 10.14 7.01 -0.50
C GLY A 22 10.43 7.49 -1.93
N ALA A 23 10.86 6.60 -2.81
CA ALA A 23 11.08 6.95 -4.21
C ALA A 23 9.78 7.31 -4.92
N THR A 24 8.70 6.61 -4.62
CA THR A 24 7.36 6.92 -5.16
C THR A 24 6.91 8.33 -4.75
N PHE A 25 7.19 8.73 -3.50
CA PHE A 25 6.91 10.08 -3.02
C PHE A 25 7.62 11.12 -3.89
N TYR A 26 8.95 11.01 -4.05
CA TYR A 26 9.73 11.94 -4.86
C TYR A 26 9.31 11.93 -6.33
N PHE A 27 9.07 10.77 -6.92
CA PHE A 27 8.55 10.67 -8.29
C PHE A 27 7.30 11.53 -8.51
N PHE A 28 6.41 11.60 -7.54
CA PHE A 28 5.18 12.39 -7.64
C PHE A 28 5.33 13.85 -7.24
N THR A 29 6.26 14.20 -6.36
CA THR A 29 6.36 15.53 -5.75
C THR A 29 7.52 16.37 -6.26
N ASP A 30 8.56 15.75 -6.83
CA ASP A 30 9.71 16.48 -7.37
C ASP A 30 9.31 17.55 -8.37
N GLY A 31 10.01 18.67 -8.30
CA GLY A 31 9.77 19.82 -9.16
C GLY A 31 10.31 19.63 -10.58
N PRO A 32 9.99 20.58 -11.50
CA PRO A 32 10.46 20.52 -12.90
C PRO A 32 11.99 20.55 -13.07
N GLN A 33 12.73 20.95 -12.03
CA GLN A 33 14.20 20.97 -12.06
C GLN A 33 14.80 19.60 -11.78
N GLN A 34 14.16 18.81 -10.90
CA GLN A 34 14.60 17.46 -10.53
C GLN A 34 14.08 16.41 -11.49
N TYR A 35 12.81 16.51 -11.87
CA TYR A 35 12.17 15.57 -12.80
C TYR A 35 11.25 16.30 -13.78
N PRO A 36 11.77 16.78 -14.95
CA PRO A 36 11.01 17.61 -15.90
C PRO A 36 9.72 16.99 -16.40
N GLU A 37 9.67 15.68 -16.57
CA GLU A 37 8.50 14.95 -17.07
C GLU A 37 7.54 14.50 -15.95
N GLY A 38 7.86 14.82 -14.70
CA GLY A 38 7.13 14.41 -13.51
C GLY A 38 5.70 14.93 -13.43
N PRO A 39 4.90 14.40 -12.48
CA PRO A 39 3.55 14.87 -12.19
C PRO A 39 3.52 16.20 -11.43
N HIS A 40 4.58 16.53 -10.68
CA HIS A 40 4.76 17.75 -9.87
C HIS A 40 3.58 17.99 -8.92
N PHE A 41 3.19 17.00 -8.15
CA PHE A 41 2.14 17.17 -7.17
C PHE A 41 2.66 17.99 -5.99
N SER A 42 1.81 18.84 -5.42
CA SER A 42 2.13 19.46 -4.13
C SER A 42 2.08 18.40 -3.02
N ASP A 43 2.92 18.58 -1.99
CA ASP A 43 2.95 17.70 -0.80
C ASP A 43 1.58 17.58 -0.16
N TRP A 44 0.81 18.68 -0.13
CA TRP A 44 -0.56 18.67 0.36
C TRP A 44 -1.47 17.73 -0.44
N PHE A 45 -1.36 17.76 -1.77
CA PHE A 45 -2.18 16.88 -2.62
C PHE A 45 -1.79 15.41 -2.42
N TYR A 46 -0.49 15.12 -2.43
CA TYR A 46 -0.01 13.75 -2.33
C TYR A 46 -0.28 13.12 -0.95
N THR A 47 -0.04 13.87 0.13
CA THR A 47 -0.22 13.35 1.49
C THR A 47 -1.65 13.48 1.97
N THR A 48 -2.26 14.66 1.83
CA THR A 48 -3.57 14.95 2.44
C THR A 48 -4.73 14.55 1.54
N ALA A 49 -4.73 14.96 0.26
CA ALA A 49 -5.87 14.68 -0.61
C ALA A 49 -5.99 13.17 -0.90
N ILE A 50 -4.89 12.50 -1.23
CA ILE A 50 -4.87 11.04 -1.44
C ILE A 50 -5.23 10.32 -0.15
N GLY A 51 -4.70 10.75 1.00
CA GLY A 51 -5.02 10.17 2.31
C GLY A 51 -6.50 10.30 2.68
N LEU A 52 -7.14 11.43 2.41
CA LEU A 52 -8.58 11.61 2.62
C LEU A 52 -9.42 10.68 1.74
N VAL A 53 -9.07 10.57 0.45
CA VAL A 53 -9.75 9.66 -0.47
C VAL A 53 -9.55 8.20 -0.02
N ALA A 54 -8.34 7.82 0.36
CA ALA A 54 -8.05 6.49 0.87
C ALA A 54 -8.86 6.18 2.14
N SER A 55 -8.93 7.11 3.10
CA SER A 55 -9.71 6.93 4.33
C SER A 55 -11.21 6.79 4.07
N GLY A 56 -11.76 7.62 3.18
CA GLY A 56 -13.16 7.53 2.78
C GLY A 56 -13.48 6.20 2.07
N THR A 57 -12.62 5.77 1.17
CA THR A 57 -12.81 4.51 0.44
C THR A 57 -12.53 3.28 1.29
N ALA A 58 -11.70 3.36 2.34
CA ALA A 58 -11.57 2.31 3.34
C ALA A 58 -12.90 1.99 4.02
N ILE A 59 -13.65 3.03 4.43
CA ILE A 59 -15.00 2.86 5.01
C ILE A 59 -15.92 2.14 4.03
N ILE A 60 -15.90 2.53 2.76
CA ILE A 60 -16.66 1.86 1.69
C ILE A 60 -16.22 0.40 1.55
N GLY A 61 -14.91 0.12 1.57
CA GLY A 61 -14.36 -1.22 1.52
C GLY A 61 -14.85 -2.10 2.67
N ILE A 62 -14.81 -1.58 3.90
CA ILE A 62 -15.35 -2.26 5.09
C ILE A 62 -16.85 -2.55 4.95
N PHE A 63 -17.62 -1.58 4.44
CA PHE A 63 -19.06 -1.76 4.21
C PHE A 63 -19.33 -2.86 3.17
N ILE A 64 -18.64 -2.84 2.04
CA ILE A 64 -18.75 -3.85 0.99
C ILE A 64 -18.37 -5.22 1.54
N PHE A 65 -17.27 -5.32 2.29
CA PHE A 65 -16.85 -6.55 2.92
C PHE A 65 -17.94 -7.13 3.82
N ASN A 66 -18.45 -6.33 4.74
CA ASN A 66 -19.48 -6.77 5.70
C ASN A 66 -20.78 -7.18 5.00
N ARG A 67 -21.17 -6.49 3.94
CA ARG A 67 -22.44 -6.74 3.23
C ARG A 67 -22.38 -7.97 2.34
N TYR A 68 -21.27 -8.20 1.64
CA TYR A 68 -21.19 -9.18 0.55
C TYR A 68 -20.17 -10.29 0.78
N LEU A 69 -19.06 -10.02 1.47
CA LEU A 69 -17.94 -10.93 1.56
C LEU A 69 -17.85 -11.66 2.91
N SER A 70 -18.49 -11.16 3.96
CA SER A 70 -18.38 -11.70 5.33
C SER A 70 -18.78 -13.18 5.46
N ASN A 71 -19.65 -13.68 4.60
CA ASN A 71 -20.11 -15.07 4.58
C ASN A 71 -19.28 -16.00 3.67
N MET A 72 -18.32 -15.45 2.94
CA MET A 72 -17.44 -16.22 2.07
C MET A 72 -16.33 -16.92 2.87
N LYS A 73 -15.76 -17.98 2.29
CA LYS A 73 -14.60 -18.65 2.88
C LYS A 73 -13.39 -17.68 2.86
N TYR A 74 -12.73 -17.48 3.99
CA TYR A 74 -11.58 -16.59 4.11
C TYR A 74 -10.48 -16.88 3.08
N ARG A 75 -10.20 -18.17 2.80
CA ARG A 75 -9.23 -18.56 1.77
C ARG A 75 -9.58 -18.00 0.40
N THR A 76 -10.85 -18.00 0.02
CA THR A 76 -11.32 -17.47 -1.26
C THR A 76 -11.17 -15.95 -1.31
N ILE A 77 -11.50 -15.26 -0.21
CA ILE A 77 -11.36 -13.82 -0.10
C ILE A 77 -9.89 -13.42 -0.24
N PHE A 78 -8.98 -14.04 0.53
CA PHE A 78 -7.55 -13.76 0.45
C PHE A 78 -6.98 -13.99 -0.95
N LEU A 79 -7.36 -15.07 -1.61
CA LEU A 79 -6.87 -15.39 -2.94
C LEU A 79 -7.33 -14.33 -3.96
N TRP A 80 -8.63 -14.05 -4.00
CA TRP A 80 -9.17 -13.10 -4.96
C TRP A 80 -8.73 -11.67 -4.69
N SER A 81 -8.73 -11.22 -3.43
CA SER A 81 -8.25 -9.87 -3.09
C SER A 81 -6.77 -9.71 -3.39
N THR A 82 -5.93 -10.72 -3.17
CA THR A 82 -4.51 -10.65 -3.53
C THR A 82 -4.31 -10.59 -5.04
N LEU A 83 -5.03 -11.42 -5.81
CA LEU A 83 -4.96 -11.37 -7.28
C LEU A 83 -5.40 -10.02 -7.84
N VAL A 84 -6.54 -9.50 -7.36
CA VAL A 84 -7.04 -8.20 -7.80
C VAL A 84 -6.10 -7.08 -7.38
N TYR A 85 -5.59 -7.10 -6.15
CA TYR A 85 -4.61 -6.12 -5.67
C TYR A 85 -3.34 -6.13 -6.52
N SER A 86 -2.80 -7.30 -6.82
CA SER A 86 -1.63 -7.44 -7.69
C SER A 86 -1.91 -6.91 -9.11
N GLY A 87 -3.08 -7.21 -9.66
CA GLY A 87 -3.51 -6.65 -10.93
C GLY A 87 -3.60 -5.14 -10.92
N LEU A 88 -4.21 -4.55 -9.87
CA LEU A 88 -4.29 -3.09 -9.71
C LEU A 88 -2.90 -2.46 -9.52
N SER A 89 -1.98 -3.14 -8.85
CA SER A 89 -0.61 -2.65 -8.70
C SER A 89 0.13 -2.54 -10.03
N LEU A 90 -0.17 -3.43 -10.99
CA LEU A 90 0.37 -3.33 -12.34
C LEU A 90 -0.12 -2.08 -13.09
N PHE A 91 -1.30 -1.56 -12.77
CA PHE A 91 -1.78 -0.29 -13.34
C PHE A 91 -0.90 0.91 -12.95
N ASN A 92 -0.20 0.85 -11.82
CA ASN A 92 0.74 1.91 -11.43
C ASN A 92 1.89 2.05 -12.45
N ILE A 93 2.27 0.97 -13.14
CA ILE A 93 3.27 1.00 -14.21
C ILE A 93 2.86 1.99 -15.31
N ILE A 94 1.56 2.12 -15.59
CA ILE A 94 1.03 3.06 -16.60
C ILE A 94 1.38 4.50 -16.25
N VAL A 95 1.34 4.86 -14.96
CA VAL A 95 1.71 6.20 -14.49
C VAL A 95 3.23 6.39 -14.51
N PHE A 96 3.99 5.41 -14.04
CA PHE A 96 5.46 5.48 -14.07
C PHE A 96 6.01 5.58 -15.49
N LEU A 97 5.38 4.90 -16.47
CA LEU A 97 5.73 4.99 -17.90
C LEU A 97 5.05 6.18 -18.61
N ARG A 98 4.29 7.01 -17.89
CA ARG A 98 3.59 8.20 -18.43
C ARG A 98 2.58 7.89 -19.55
N TRP A 99 2.14 6.65 -19.71
CA TRP A 99 1.17 6.25 -20.75
C TRP A 99 -0.21 6.87 -20.54
N ASN A 100 -0.58 7.17 -19.30
CA ASN A 100 -1.83 7.86 -18.97
C ASN A 100 -1.94 9.22 -19.69
N LYS A 101 -0.83 9.95 -19.90
CA LYS A 101 -0.82 11.20 -20.66
C LYS A 101 -1.17 10.99 -22.12
N GLN A 102 -0.70 9.90 -22.72
CA GLN A 102 -1.02 9.55 -24.11
C GLN A 102 -2.52 9.28 -24.29
N TRP A 103 -3.20 8.83 -23.25
CA TRP A 103 -4.66 8.59 -23.24
C TRP A 103 -5.46 9.81 -22.81
N GLY A 104 -4.83 10.97 -22.59
CA GLY A 104 -5.48 12.20 -22.16
C GLY A 104 -5.99 12.17 -20.72
N LEU A 105 -5.55 11.19 -19.91
CA LEU A 105 -5.93 11.08 -18.50
C LEU A 105 -4.98 11.91 -17.62
N SER A 106 -5.56 12.77 -16.79
CA SER A 106 -4.82 13.54 -15.79
C SER A 106 -4.17 12.61 -14.75
N ASP A 107 -2.89 12.86 -14.42
CA ASP A 107 -2.16 12.14 -13.38
C ASP A 107 -2.91 12.14 -12.06
N ARG A 108 -3.52 13.28 -11.69
CA ARG A 108 -4.28 13.42 -10.43
C ARG A 108 -5.48 12.48 -10.36
N VAL A 109 -6.25 12.41 -11.43
CA VAL A 109 -7.45 11.54 -11.48
C VAL A 109 -7.04 10.08 -11.44
N PHE A 110 -5.98 9.72 -12.18
CA PHE A 110 -5.50 8.34 -12.21
C PHE A 110 -4.98 7.89 -10.84
N VAL A 111 -4.16 8.70 -10.18
CA VAL A 111 -3.57 8.38 -8.88
C VAL A 111 -4.65 8.30 -7.79
N LEU A 112 -5.60 9.25 -7.77
CA LEU A 112 -6.73 9.19 -6.83
C LEU A 112 -7.60 7.95 -7.06
N GLY A 113 -7.91 7.62 -8.29
CA GLY A 113 -8.69 6.42 -8.64
C GLY A 113 -7.96 5.12 -8.26
N SER A 114 -6.66 5.04 -8.56
CA SER A 114 -5.82 3.90 -8.19
C SER A 114 -5.74 3.74 -6.67
N ALA A 115 -5.49 4.81 -5.94
CA ALA A 115 -5.44 4.80 -4.47
C ALA A 115 -6.77 4.37 -3.86
N ALA A 116 -7.89 4.87 -4.38
CA ALA A 116 -9.22 4.49 -3.93
C ALA A 116 -9.49 3.00 -4.11
N LEU A 117 -9.25 2.46 -5.32
CA LEU A 117 -9.48 1.05 -5.63
C LEU A 117 -8.56 0.14 -4.81
N GLN A 118 -7.28 0.45 -4.74
CA GLN A 118 -6.32 -0.34 -3.96
C GLN A 118 -6.69 -0.37 -2.48
N THR A 119 -7.15 0.75 -1.92
CA THR A 119 -7.58 0.80 -0.52
C THR A 119 -8.79 -0.09 -0.27
N VAL A 120 -9.82 -0.06 -1.12
CA VAL A 120 -10.98 -0.95 -0.99
C VAL A 120 -10.55 -2.42 -0.98
N ILE A 121 -9.67 -2.82 -1.91
CA ILE A 121 -9.21 -4.20 -2.00
C ILE A 121 -8.31 -4.59 -0.82
N LYS A 122 -7.51 -3.64 -0.30
CA LYS A 122 -6.69 -3.84 0.89
C LYS A 122 -7.55 -4.19 2.11
N GLU A 123 -8.71 -3.55 2.25
CA GLU A 123 -9.66 -3.87 3.34
C GLU A 123 -10.20 -5.31 3.24
N PHE A 124 -10.33 -5.88 2.03
CA PHE A 124 -10.75 -7.27 1.86
C PHE A 124 -9.70 -8.29 2.34
N ASN A 125 -8.45 -7.90 2.41
CA ASN A 125 -7.39 -8.70 3.06
C ASN A 125 -7.34 -8.44 4.57
N TYR A 126 -7.51 -7.19 4.99
CA TYR A 126 -7.37 -6.80 6.39
C TYR A 126 -8.50 -7.32 7.27
N MET A 127 -9.77 -7.19 6.82
CA MET A 127 -10.94 -7.60 7.61
C MET A 127 -10.95 -9.08 8.00
N PRO A 128 -10.72 -10.06 7.09
CA PRO A 128 -10.63 -11.46 7.48
C PRO A 128 -9.51 -11.75 8.48
N ALA A 129 -8.36 -11.09 8.35
CA ALA A 129 -7.24 -11.27 9.28
C ALA A 129 -7.62 -10.84 10.71
N VAL A 130 -8.26 -9.67 10.85
CA VAL A 130 -8.78 -9.18 12.14
C VAL A 130 -9.86 -10.12 12.69
N MET A 131 -10.78 -10.60 11.86
CA MET A 131 -11.84 -11.53 12.28
C MET A 131 -11.28 -12.88 12.73
N ILE A 132 -10.30 -13.43 12.05
CA ILE A 132 -9.62 -14.67 12.45
C ILE A 132 -8.93 -14.46 13.79
N LEU A 133 -8.18 -13.36 13.93
CA LEU A 133 -7.49 -13.06 15.19
C LEU A 133 -8.46 -12.91 16.35
N SER A 134 -9.56 -12.18 16.17
CA SER A 134 -10.57 -11.99 17.23
C SER A 134 -11.23 -13.28 17.68
N ARG A 135 -11.43 -14.25 16.75
CA ARG A 135 -12.01 -15.57 17.06
C ARG A 135 -11.03 -16.51 17.77
N LEU A 136 -9.73 -16.34 17.51
CA LEU A 136 -8.68 -17.18 18.08
C LEU A 136 -8.15 -16.63 19.41
N CYS A 137 -8.52 -15.39 19.74
CA CYS A 137 -8.02 -14.71 20.91
C CYS A 137 -8.69 -15.23 22.18
N PRO A 138 -7.92 -15.64 23.22
CA PRO A 138 -8.47 -15.95 24.52
C PRO A 138 -9.09 -14.70 25.17
N LYS A 139 -10.20 -14.88 25.89
CA LYS A 139 -10.85 -13.78 26.61
C LYS A 139 -9.89 -13.11 27.59
N GLY A 140 -9.84 -11.79 27.58
CA GLY A 140 -8.98 -10.96 28.42
C GLY A 140 -7.57 -10.72 27.89
N LEU A 141 -7.19 -11.29 26.72
CA LEU A 141 -5.90 -11.09 26.07
C LEU A 141 -6.01 -10.35 24.73
N GLU A 142 -7.19 -9.82 24.41
CA GLU A 142 -7.49 -9.21 23.13
C GLU A 142 -6.51 -8.09 22.77
N ALA A 143 -6.29 -7.15 23.71
CA ALA A 143 -5.38 -6.01 23.50
C ALA A 143 -3.94 -6.48 23.25
N THR A 144 -3.47 -7.46 24.00
CA THR A 144 -2.11 -8.02 23.84
C THR A 144 -1.95 -8.69 22.47
N MET A 145 -2.96 -9.42 22.02
CA MET A 145 -2.92 -10.12 20.73
C MET A 145 -2.91 -9.14 19.56
N PHE A 146 -3.74 -8.10 19.61
CA PHE A 146 -3.73 -7.05 18.59
C PHE A 146 -2.43 -6.25 18.61
N ALA A 147 -1.89 -5.93 19.80
CA ALA A 147 -0.58 -5.27 19.90
C ALA A 147 0.54 -6.11 19.30
N LEU A 148 0.53 -7.44 19.53
CA LEU A 148 1.52 -8.35 18.96
C LEU A 148 1.42 -8.42 17.43
N LEU A 149 0.21 -8.48 16.88
CA LEU A 149 -0.02 -8.45 15.43
C LEU A 149 0.46 -7.13 14.82
N ALA A 150 0.11 -6.00 15.44
CA ALA A 150 0.55 -4.69 15.01
C ALA A 150 2.08 -4.56 15.05
N SER A 151 2.72 -5.06 16.12
CA SER A 151 4.18 -5.05 16.25
C SER A 151 4.86 -5.90 15.17
N ALA A 152 4.33 -7.09 14.87
CA ALA A 152 4.84 -7.94 13.80
C ALA A 152 4.70 -7.28 12.43
N SER A 153 3.56 -6.64 12.16
CA SER A 153 3.29 -5.89 10.94
C SER A 153 4.24 -4.70 10.79
N ASN A 154 4.41 -3.89 11.84
CA ASN A 154 5.30 -2.73 11.84
C ASN A 154 6.77 -3.13 11.64
N LEU A 155 7.21 -4.20 12.32
CA LEU A 155 8.57 -4.71 12.12
C LEU A 155 8.78 -5.17 10.68
N GLY A 156 7.82 -5.92 10.11
CA GLY A 156 7.87 -6.35 8.71
C GLY A 156 7.90 -5.17 7.75
N SER A 157 7.08 -4.12 7.98
CA SER A 157 7.05 -2.91 7.17
C SER A 157 8.39 -2.16 7.21
N ASN A 158 9.01 -2.02 8.39
CA ASN A 158 10.31 -1.37 8.52
C ASN A 158 11.38 -2.13 7.72
N ILE A 159 11.45 -3.45 7.85
CA ILE A 159 12.40 -4.26 7.08
C ILE A 159 12.10 -4.15 5.58
N SER A 160 10.84 -4.17 5.18
CA SER A 160 10.39 -3.97 3.79
C SER A 160 10.86 -2.65 3.22
N ASN A 161 10.72 -1.55 3.97
CA ASN A 161 11.18 -0.22 3.58
C ASN A 161 12.71 -0.18 3.40
N TYR A 162 13.46 -0.74 4.36
CA TYR A 162 14.92 -0.81 4.23
C TYR A 162 15.37 -1.69 3.04
N SER A 163 14.69 -2.80 2.82
CA SER A 163 14.99 -3.70 1.68
C SER A 163 14.68 -3.02 0.36
N GLY A 164 13.58 -2.28 0.27
CA GLY A 164 13.22 -1.49 -0.91
C GLY A 164 14.22 -0.37 -1.17
N ALA A 165 14.60 0.39 -0.14
CA ALA A 165 15.61 1.43 -0.25
C ALA A 165 16.99 0.88 -0.69
N PHE A 166 17.38 -0.26 -0.14
CA PHE A 166 18.63 -0.95 -0.56
C PHE A 166 18.56 -1.37 -2.04
N LEU A 167 17.44 -1.91 -2.49
CA LEU A 167 17.25 -2.28 -3.89
C LEU A 167 17.37 -1.06 -4.81
N LEU A 168 16.74 0.04 -4.48
CA LEU A 168 16.85 1.30 -5.24
C LEU A 168 18.29 1.83 -5.25
N ASP A 169 18.97 1.77 -4.13
CA ASP A 169 20.39 2.17 -4.01
C ASP A 169 21.30 1.36 -4.96
N VAL A 170 21.10 0.03 -5.01
CA VAL A 170 21.81 -0.86 -5.94
C VAL A 170 21.50 -0.54 -7.41
N MET A 171 20.25 -0.10 -7.70
CA MET A 171 19.84 0.33 -9.04
C MET A 171 20.33 1.74 -9.42
N GLY A 172 20.96 2.47 -8.48
CA GLY A 172 21.43 3.84 -8.69
C GLY A 172 20.35 4.92 -8.52
N VAL A 173 19.16 4.55 -8.10
CA VAL A 173 18.02 5.47 -7.87
C VAL A 173 18.04 5.93 -6.42
N ARG A 174 18.43 7.18 -6.18
CA ARG A 174 18.64 7.77 -4.84
C ARG A 174 17.96 9.14 -4.70
N PRO A 175 16.66 9.23 -4.90
CA PRO A 175 15.97 10.52 -4.81
C PRO A 175 16.03 11.04 -3.37
N ASN A 176 16.39 12.31 -3.22
CA ASN A 176 16.50 12.98 -1.93
C ASN A 176 15.72 14.32 -1.87
N GLY A 177 15.14 14.75 -3.02
CA GLY A 177 14.37 15.98 -3.15
C GLY A 177 15.20 17.25 -3.09
N SER A 178 16.54 17.17 -3.22
CA SER A 178 17.38 18.38 -3.25
C SER A 178 17.36 19.03 -4.64
N THR A 179 17.51 20.35 -4.69
CA THR A 179 17.53 21.11 -5.95
C THR A 179 18.73 20.78 -6.83
N ASP A 180 19.79 20.20 -6.27
CA ASP A 180 21.03 19.83 -6.95
C ASP A 180 21.00 18.37 -7.44
N GLU A 181 19.89 17.67 -7.19
CA GLU A 181 19.67 16.31 -7.62
C GLU A 181 19.45 16.27 -9.15
N GLY A 182 20.18 15.40 -9.82
CA GLY A 182 19.93 15.11 -11.23
C GLY A 182 18.66 14.26 -11.42
N ASP A 183 18.27 14.07 -12.66
CA ASP A 183 17.15 13.20 -13.03
C ASP A 183 17.41 11.76 -12.53
N GLN A 184 16.51 11.27 -11.69
CA GLN A 184 16.60 9.95 -11.04
C GLN A 184 15.59 8.94 -11.60
N PHE A 185 14.70 9.37 -12.51
CA PHE A 185 13.58 8.55 -12.99
C PHE A 185 13.51 8.41 -14.50
#